data_5ffa95fd4e204e433bb9615420fb860a
#
_entry.id   5ffa95fd4e204e433bb9615420fb860a
#
_cell.length_a   1.000
_cell.length_b   1.000
_cell.length_c   1.000
_cell.angle_alpha   90.00
_cell.angle_beta   90.00
_cell.angle_gamma   90.00
#
_symmetry.space_group_name_H-M   'P 1'
#
loop_
_entity.id
_entity.type
_entity.pdbx_description
1 polymer ?
#
loop_
_entity_poly.entity_id
_entity_poly.type
_entity_poly.pdbx_seq_one_letter_code
_entity_poly.pdbx_strand_id
1 'polypeptide(L)'
;MTNPDPTMDRIPPHLVTGATMDVRVPVRRGRLALRAGALLAAVALAAYGAWQAMPHGLQVAARDVRIARVAPGVFRDEIVVRARAEPLRAIVLDSVESGRVEEVIAHDGQRVAKGDLLFRLSNPQRHLDLLARQTEYAQQISNLANLRVAQEASRTDHQRRLADLEFALEQARKQHARNAGLAARGFLSAAALEDSADKLAQQRRLLDDERHGSATEEQVRRQVLQQIEGVIAGLQAGLKLVNATVDALAVRAPAAGVLTGFRLLVGETVRPDQRLGRIDDPQRFKLSAQVDEFYLSRVTTGLPGHVIQDGTAYPLRAATIYPQVKDGRFTVEMVFTDGQPPVISPGQGLDARLTLGEPARALLLPQGTYASDGGGAWVFVVAPDGRHATRRPVRLGRRNDTQVEVLSGLAAGEDVIVSGYTAFGKAERLELTK
;
A
#
# COMPACT_ATOMS: atom_id res chain seq x y z
N MET A 1 5.37 -4.14 84.65
CA MET A 1 5.53 -5.01 85.80
C MET A 1 6.97 -5.38 85.80
N THR A 2 7.59 -4.66 86.57
CA THR A 2 8.31 -4.77 87.86
C THR A 2 9.72 -5.24 87.69
N ASN A 3 10.58 -4.26 87.85
CA ASN A 3 11.86 -4.19 88.54
C ASN A 3 11.86 -5.11 89.79
N PRO A 4 12.90 -5.36 90.54
CA PRO A 4 14.10 -4.52 90.73
C PRO A 4 15.44 -5.27 90.95
N ASP A 5 16.50 -4.51 90.84
CA ASP A 5 17.69 -4.37 91.69
C ASP A 5 17.55 -4.82 93.19
N PRO A 6 18.55 -5.00 94.05
CA PRO A 6 19.86 -4.32 94.13
C PRO A 6 21.01 -5.06 94.91
N THR A 7 22.09 -4.34 95.04
CA THR A 7 23.01 -4.12 96.20
C THR A 7 24.19 -5.05 96.44
N MET A 8 25.36 -4.39 96.48
CA MET A 8 26.21 -4.02 97.68
C MET A 8 26.87 -5.20 98.34
N ASP A 9 28.11 -5.19 98.77
CA ASP A 9 28.96 -4.26 99.45
C ASP A 9 30.37 -4.83 99.74
N ARG A 10 31.36 -3.90 99.82
CA ARG A 10 32.43 -3.83 100.80
C ARG A 10 33.69 -4.67 100.75
N ILE A 11 34.82 -4.04 100.36
CA ILE A 11 36.12 -3.71 101.02
C ILE A 11 36.33 -4.18 102.52
N PRO A 12 37.58 -4.24 103.04
CA PRO A 12 38.98 -4.39 102.73
C PRO A 12 39.74 -5.40 103.78
N PRO A 13 40.91 -5.22 104.32
CA PRO A 13 42.17 -4.50 104.01
C PRO A 13 43.50 -5.30 104.17
N HIS A 14 44.61 -4.60 103.83
CA HIS A 14 45.95 -4.61 104.36
C HIS A 14 46.80 -5.89 104.41
N LEU A 15 48.07 -5.85 104.05
CA LEU A 15 49.32 -5.45 104.74
C LEU A 15 50.51 -5.78 103.86
N VAL A 16 51.24 -4.83 103.42
CA VAL A 16 52.58 -4.37 103.81
C VAL A 16 53.64 -5.47 104.01
N THR A 17 54.73 -5.36 103.34
CA THR A 17 56.19 -5.39 103.58
C THR A 17 56.86 -6.23 102.53
N GLY A 18 57.92 -5.84 102.08
CA GLY A 18 59.12 -5.15 102.33
C GLY A 18 60.13 -5.32 101.18
N ALA A 19 60.67 -4.28 100.92
CA ALA A 19 62.05 -3.89 100.73
C ALA A 19 62.96 -4.81 99.86
N THR A 20 63.55 -4.24 99.03
CA THR A 20 64.93 -3.85 98.70
C THR A 20 65.48 -4.34 97.38
N MET A 21 65.99 -3.33 96.70
CA MET A 21 67.11 -3.31 95.76
C MET A 21 67.27 -4.37 94.70
N ASP A 22 67.00 -3.94 93.46
CA ASP A 22 67.92 -4.24 92.40
C ASP A 22 67.99 -3.11 91.37
N VAL A 23 69.08 -2.49 91.19
CA VAL A 23 69.38 -1.43 90.23
C VAL A 23 69.68 -2.07 88.90
N ARG A 24 68.82 -1.90 87.93
CA ARG A 24 69.09 -2.30 86.51
C ARG A 24 69.65 -1.10 85.72
N VAL A 25 70.81 -1.26 85.16
CA VAL A 25 71.47 -0.35 84.24
C VAL A 25 70.71 -0.21 82.93
N PRO A 26 70.50 0.98 82.38
CA PRO A 26 69.79 1.13 81.10
C PRO A 26 70.71 0.83 79.90
N VAL A 27 70.41 -0.24 79.20
CA VAL A 27 71.01 -0.52 77.91
C VAL A 27 70.46 0.44 76.85
N ARG A 28 71.33 1.23 76.20
CA ARG A 28 71.01 2.15 75.09
C ARG A 28 70.47 1.38 73.87
N ARG A 29 69.18 1.08 73.81
CA ARG A 29 68.50 0.43 72.68
C ARG A 29 68.05 1.41 71.57
N GLY A 30 68.29 2.74 71.69
CA GLY A 30 67.84 3.73 70.75
C GLY A 30 68.49 3.66 69.36
N ARG A 31 69.71 3.22 69.22
CA ARG A 31 70.38 3.13 67.92
C ARG A 31 70.01 1.89 67.11
N LEU A 32 69.62 0.79 67.77
CA LEU A 32 69.05 -0.39 67.09
C LEU A 32 67.61 -0.19 66.61
N ALA A 33 66.79 0.50 67.43
CA ALA A 33 65.43 0.84 67.03
C ALA A 33 65.39 1.82 65.84
N LEU A 34 66.31 2.81 65.80
CA LEU A 34 66.43 3.73 64.67
C LEU A 34 66.91 3.03 63.38
N ARG A 35 67.84 2.06 63.48
CA ARG A 35 68.29 1.27 62.33
C ARG A 35 67.19 0.30 61.84
N ALA A 36 66.42 -0.32 62.73
CA ALA A 36 65.28 -1.16 62.42
C ALA A 36 64.12 -0.35 61.77
N GLY A 37 63.84 0.86 62.26
CA GLY A 37 62.90 1.77 61.70
C GLY A 37 63.29 2.25 60.30
N ALA A 38 64.58 2.58 60.10
CA ALA A 38 65.07 2.98 58.77
C ALA A 38 65.03 1.83 57.76
N LEU A 39 65.28 0.60 58.20
CA LEU A 39 65.23 -0.60 57.36
C LEU A 39 63.72 -0.92 56.98
N LEU A 40 62.85 -0.79 57.97
CA LEU A 40 61.42 -0.95 57.68
C LEU A 40 60.86 0.15 56.73
N ALA A 41 61.31 1.39 56.92
CA ALA A 41 60.95 2.47 56.01
C ALA A 41 61.50 2.27 54.58
N ALA A 42 62.77 1.77 54.47
CA ALA A 42 63.36 1.44 53.18
C ALA A 42 62.66 0.26 52.48
N VAL A 43 62.29 -0.78 53.28
CA VAL A 43 61.47 -1.90 52.75
C VAL A 43 60.07 -1.46 52.35
N ALA A 44 59.45 -0.58 53.16
CA ALA A 44 58.14 -0.03 52.80
C ALA A 44 58.18 0.87 51.54
N LEU A 45 59.24 1.67 51.38
CA LEU A 45 59.49 2.45 50.19
C LEU A 45 59.81 1.58 48.96
N ALA A 46 60.59 0.52 49.16
CA ALA A 46 60.87 -0.45 48.08
C ALA A 46 59.62 -1.26 47.72
N ALA A 47 58.80 -1.66 48.71
CA ALA A 47 57.52 -2.34 48.49
C ALA A 47 56.49 -1.41 47.81
N TYR A 48 56.42 -0.13 48.21
CA TYR A 48 55.62 0.87 47.55
C TYR A 48 56.05 1.17 46.11
N GLY A 49 57.35 1.27 45.89
CA GLY A 49 57.95 1.38 44.57
C GLY A 49 57.70 0.16 43.68
N ALA A 50 57.83 -1.05 44.24
CA ALA A 50 57.52 -2.31 43.57
C ALA A 50 56.02 -2.44 43.30
N TRP A 51 55.15 -1.99 44.21
CA TRP A 51 53.66 -1.95 44.02
C TRP A 51 53.27 -0.96 42.95
N GLN A 52 53.91 0.22 42.88
CA GLN A 52 53.68 1.18 41.76
C GLN A 52 54.24 0.69 40.42
N ALA A 53 55.34 -0.10 40.44
CA ALA A 53 55.96 -0.67 39.25
C ALA A 53 55.21 -1.95 38.73
N MET A 54 54.38 -2.57 39.57
CA MET A 54 53.57 -3.70 39.14
C MET A 54 52.52 -3.24 38.10
N PRO A 55 52.42 -3.92 36.94
CA PRO A 55 51.40 -3.62 35.97
C PRO A 55 50.01 -3.90 36.55
N HIS A 56 49.22 -2.84 36.76
CA HIS A 56 47.86 -2.94 37.31
C HIS A 56 46.81 -3.08 36.19
N GLY A 57 47.20 -3.44 34.95
CA GLY A 57 46.38 -3.60 33.79
C GLY A 57 46.16 -5.06 33.40
N LEU A 58 45.00 -5.38 32.83
CA LEU A 58 44.78 -6.66 32.19
C LEU A 58 45.65 -6.75 30.93
N GLN A 59 46.48 -7.79 30.84
CA GLN A 59 47.31 -8.01 29.64
C GLN A 59 46.48 -8.58 28.51
N VAL A 60 46.52 -7.93 27.37
CA VAL A 60 45.79 -8.31 26.15
C VAL A 60 46.77 -8.28 24.98
N ALA A 61 46.80 -9.35 24.20
CA ALA A 61 47.63 -9.35 23.00
C ALA A 61 47.08 -8.36 21.96
N ALA A 62 47.95 -7.51 21.42
CA ALA A 62 47.56 -6.49 20.44
C ALA A 62 46.89 -7.08 19.17
N ARG A 63 47.19 -8.33 18.83
CA ARG A 63 46.57 -9.10 17.73
C ARG A 63 45.12 -9.48 18.00
N ASP A 64 44.68 -9.51 19.26
CA ASP A 64 43.34 -9.94 19.65
C ASP A 64 42.36 -8.77 19.70
N VAL A 65 42.85 -7.54 19.51
CA VAL A 65 42.04 -6.32 19.48
C VAL A 65 42.15 -5.63 18.14
N ARG A 66 41.01 -5.13 17.68
CA ARG A 66 40.96 -4.27 16.50
C ARG A 66 40.97 -2.81 16.95
N ILE A 67 41.94 -2.06 16.49
CA ILE A 67 42.11 -0.64 16.79
C ILE A 67 41.67 0.16 15.56
N ALA A 68 40.94 1.22 15.77
CA ALA A 68 40.55 2.15 14.72
C ALA A 68 40.74 3.61 15.18
N ARG A 69 41.09 4.46 14.22
CA ARG A 69 41.31 5.87 14.47
C ARG A 69 40.04 6.68 14.36
N VAL A 70 39.81 7.58 15.31
CA VAL A 70 38.72 8.56 15.24
C VAL A 70 39.03 9.52 14.11
N ALA A 71 38.16 9.55 13.09
CA ALA A 71 38.35 10.41 11.93
C ALA A 71 37.15 11.39 11.77
N PRO A 72 37.42 12.65 11.39
CA PRO A 72 36.36 13.54 10.98
C PRO A 72 35.79 13.05 9.65
N GLY A 73 34.48 13.04 9.56
CA GLY A 73 33.77 12.59 8.36
C GLY A 73 32.37 13.13 8.26
N VAL A 74 31.63 12.66 7.26
CA VAL A 74 30.20 12.97 7.10
C VAL A 74 29.43 11.73 7.52
N PHE A 75 28.73 11.83 8.65
CA PHE A 75 27.80 10.78 9.07
C PHE A 75 26.56 10.83 8.19
N ARG A 76 26.27 9.70 7.56
CA ARG A 76 25.02 9.49 6.81
C ARG A 76 24.13 8.56 7.62
N ASP A 77 23.02 9.12 8.06
CA ASP A 77 22.02 8.36 8.82
C ASP A 77 21.16 7.55 7.85
N GLU A 78 21.66 6.40 7.47
CA GLU A 78 21.05 5.51 6.49
C GLU A 78 20.75 4.14 7.11
N ILE A 79 19.65 3.56 6.68
CA ILE A 79 19.33 2.14 6.95
C ILE A 79 19.34 1.36 5.63
N VAL A 80 19.87 0.16 5.68
CA VAL A 80 19.79 -0.79 4.57
C VAL A 80 18.62 -1.72 4.79
N VAL A 81 17.72 -1.77 3.82
CA VAL A 81 16.54 -2.62 3.85
C VAL A 81 16.51 -3.50 2.61
N ARG A 82 16.23 -4.78 2.80
CA ARG A 82 16.02 -5.69 1.69
C ARG A 82 14.65 -5.43 1.08
N ALA A 83 14.63 -4.88 -0.14
CA ALA A 83 13.44 -4.57 -0.89
C ALA A 83 13.21 -5.57 -2.00
N ARG A 84 11.95 -5.83 -2.33
CA ARG A 84 11.55 -6.67 -3.43
C ARG A 84 11.02 -5.81 -4.56
N ALA A 85 11.48 -6.03 -5.78
CA ALA A 85 10.98 -5.34 -6.95
C ALA A 85 9.60 -5.87 -7.34
N GLU A 86 8.64 -4.96 -7.46
CA GLU A 86 7.28 -5.23 -7.92
C GLU A 86 6.95 -4.31 -9.09
N PRO A 87 6.16 -4.77 -10.08
CA PRO A 87 5.69 -3.88 -11.14
C PRO A 87 4.98 -2.67 -10.54
N LEU A 88 5.24 -1.48 -11.07
CA LEU A 88 4.60 -0.25 -10.59
C LEU A 88 3.08 -0.30 -10.78
N ARG A 89 2.63 -0.96 -11.86
CA ARG A 89 1.22 -1.20 -12.14
C ARG A 89 1.00 -2.67 -12.46
N ALA A 90 0.01 -3.25 -11.81
CA ALA A 90 -0.45 -4.61 -12.08
C ALA A 90 -1.97 -4.58 -12.17
N ILE A 91 -2.53 -5.20 -13.18
CA ILE A 91 -3.98 -5.34 -13.35
C ILE A 91 -4.31 -6.81 -13.09
N VAL A 92 -5.15 -7.05 -12.10
CA VAL A 92 -5.64 -8.40 -11.81
C VAL A 92 -6.57 -8.81 -12.94
N LEU A 93 -6.43 -10.03 -13.39
CA LEU A 93 -7.26 -10.65 -14.41
C LEU A 93 -8.22 -11.64 -13.72
N ASP A 94 -9.46 -11.22 -13.56
CA ASP A 94 -10.54 -12.02 -13.00
C ASP A 94 -11.54 -12.37 -14.11
N SER A 95 -12.23 -13.49 -13.98
CA SER A 95 -13.33 -13.83 -14.89
C SER A 95 -14.61 -13.10 -14.50
N VAL A 96 -15.23 -12.45 -15.47
CA VAL A 96 -16.54 -11.82 -15.29
C VAL A 96 -17.66 -12.84 -15.44
N GLU A 97 -17.47 -13.83 -16.33
CA GLU A 97 -18.47 -14.84 -16.65
C GLU A 97 -18.01 -16.24 -16.24
N SER A 98 -18.97 -17.11 -15.98
CA SER A 98 -18.70 -18.54 -15.77
C SER A 98 -18.71 -19.27 -17.10
N GLY A 99 -17.85 -20.30 -17.21
CA GLY A 99 -17.83 -21.14 -18.38
C GLY A 99 -16.75 -22.21 -18.30
N ARG A 100 -16.77 -23.12 -19.28
CA ARG A 100 -15.71 -24.09 -19.45
C ARG A 100 -14.68 -23.52 -20.44
N VAL A 101 -13.41 -23.63 -20.12
CA VAL A 101 -12.34 -23.19 -21.00
C VAL A 101 -12.35 -24.05 -22.28
N GLU A 102 -12.63 -23.40 -23.39
CA GLU A 102 -12.65 -24.01 -24.72
C GLU A 102 -11.25 -23.98 -25.36
N GLU A 103 -10.60 -22.83 -25.24
CA GLU A 103 -9.29 -22.56 -25.86
C GLU A 103 -8.47 -21.63 -24.99
N VAL A 104 -7.17 -21.89 -24.85
CA VAL A 104 -6.19 -21.02 -24.20
C VAL A 104 -5.18 -20.60 -25.26
N ILE A 105 -5.08 -19.30 -25.50
CA ILE A 105 -4.26 -18.70 -26.57
C ILE A 105 -2.99 -18.08 -25.98
N ALA A 106 -3.12 -17.37 -24.87
CA ALA A 106 -1.99 -16.75 -24.20
C ALA A 106 -1.36 -17.67 -23.15
N HIS A 107 -0.07 -17.49 -22.91
CA HIS A 107 0.69 -18.29 -21.93
C HIS A 107 1.29 -17.39 -20.85
N ASP A 108 1.58 -18.00 -19.69
CA ASP A 108 2.26 -17.31 -18.60
C ASP A 108 3.63 -16.77 -19.06
N GLY A 109 3.96 -15.54 -18.69
CA GLY A 109 5.18 -14.83 -19.12
C GLY A 109 5.10 -14.17 -20.50
N GLN A 110 4.01 -14.36 -21.27
CA GLN A 110 3.85 -13.76 -22.60
C GLN A 110 3.56 -12.25 -22.50
N ARG A 111 4.13 -11.48 -23.43
CA ARG A 111 3.73 -10.08 -23.65
C ARG A 111 2.43 -10.03 -24.42
N VAL A 112 1.49 -9.25 -23.93
CA VAL A 112 0.18 -9.04 -24.55
C VAL A 112 -0.08 -7.55 -24.78
N ALA A 113 -0.77 -7.23 -25.86
CA ALA A 113 -1.28 -5.90 -26.13
C ALA A 113 -2.71 -5.76 -25.58
N LYS A 114 -3.17 -4.53 -25.40
CA LYS A 114 -4.56 -4.27 -25.01
C LYS A 114 -5.52 -4.80 -26.10
N GLY A 115 -6.47 -5.64 -25.69
CA GLY A 115 -7.47 -6.25 -26.58
C GLY A 115 -7.09 -7.64 -27.11
N ASP A 116 -5.85 -8.12 -26.91
CA ASP A 116 -5.44 -9.46 -27.30
C ASP A 116 -6.32 -10.51 -26.61
N LEU A 117 -6.74 -11.52 -27.37
CA LEU A 117 -7.50 -12.64 -26.85
C LEU A 117 -6.60 -13.54 -26.04
N LEU A 118 -6.96 -13.75 -24.76
CA LEU A 118 -6.18 -14.57 -23.83
C LEU A 118 -6.69 -16.02 -23.82
N PHE A 119 -7.98 -16.19 -23.71
CA PHE A 119 -8.66 -17.48 -23.74
C PHE A 119 -10.14 -17.30 -24.05
N ARG A 120 -10.81 -18.40 -24.38
CA ARG A 120 -12.23 -18.45 -24.67
C ARG A 120 -12.95 -19.41 -23.72
N LEU A 121 -14.08 -18.95 -23.22
CA LEU A 121 -15.01 -19.75 -22.42
C LEU A 121 -16.17 -20.21 -23.30
N SER A 122 -16.64 -21.42 -23.07
CA SER A 122 -17.90 -21.95 -23.59
C SER A 122 -18.95 -21.93 -22.50
N ASN A 123 -20.08 -21.29 -22.75
CA ASN A 123 -21.24 -21.30 -21.88
C ASN A 123 -22.51 -21.40 -22.72
N PRO A 124 -23.05 -22.62 -22.95
CA PRO A 124 -24.25 -22.85 -23.74
C PRO A 124 -25.47 -22.07 -23.22
N GLN A 125 -25.58 -21.91 -21.91
CA GLN A 125 -26.72 -21.19 -21.31
C GLN A 125 -26.76 -19.74 -21.78
N ARG A 126 -25.61 -19.04 -21.84
CA ARG A 126 -25.53 -17.66 -22.33
C ARG A 126 -25.93 -17.53 -23.79
N HIS A 127 -25.60 -18.54 -24.63
CA HIS A 127 -26.04 -18.59 -26.02
C HIS A 127 -27.54 -18.80 -26.14
N LEU A 128 -28.14 -19.67 -25.31
CA LEU A 128 -29.59 -19.85 -25.26
C LEU A 128 -30.31 -18.57 -24.80
N ASP A 129 -29.79 -17.87 -23.78
CA ASP A 129 -30.32 -16.59 -23.32
C ASP A 129 -30.30 -15.55 -24.45
N LEU A 130 -29.21 -15.50 -25.22
CA LEU A 130 -29.10 -14.61 -26.39
C LEU A 130 -30.14 -14.95 -27.44
N LEU A 131 -30.28 -16.22 -27.83
CA LEU A 131 -31.25 -16.66 -28.84
C LEU A 131 -32.69 -16.35 -28.37
N ALA A 132 -33.02 -16.58 -27.10
CA ALA A 132 -34.34 -16.25 -26.55
C ALA A 132 -34.64 -14.75 -26.68
N ARG A 133 -33.71 -13.90 -26.33
CA ARG A 133 -33.86 -12.44 -26.44
C ARG A 133 -33.94 -11.96 -27.89
N GLN A 134 -33.19 -12.55 -28.80
CA GLN A 134 -33.26 -12.28 -30.24
C GLN A 134 -34.64 -12.64 -30.79
N THR A 135 -35.18 -13.80 -30.40
CA THR A 135 -36.52 -14.25 -30.83
C THR A 135 -37.60 -13.32 -30.30
N GLU A 136 -37.58 -12.92 -29.04
CA GLU A 136 -38.50 -11.97 -28.43
C GLU A 136 -38.45 -10.61 -29.16
N TYR A 137 -37.28 -10.08 -29.46
CA TYR A 137 -37.09 -8.85 -30.21
C TYR A 137 -37.67 -8.96 -31.63
N ALA A 138 -37.39 -10.04 -32.34
CA ALA A 138 -37.89 -10.28 -33.68
C ALA A 138 -39.45 -10.38 -33.70
N GLN A 139 -40.03 -11.03 -32.70
CA GLN A 139 -41.48 -11.16 -32.56
C GLN A 139 -42.13 -9.76 -32.38
N GLN A 140 -41.55 -8.89 -31.56
CA GLN A 140 -42.10 -7.54 -31.36
C GLN A 140 -41.94 -6.66 -32.62
N ILE A 141 -40.89 -6.81 -33.38
CA ILE A 141 -40.73 -6.14 -34.69
C ILE A 141 -41.83 -6.60 -35.66
N SER A 142 -42.12 -7.91 -35.71
CA SER A 142 -43.19 -8.45 -36.55
C SER A 142 -44.55 -7.92 -36.13
N ASN A 143 -44.83 -7.84 -34.83
CA ASN A 143 -46.06 -7.26 -34.29
C ASN A 143 -46.22 -5.77 -34.68
N LEU A 144 -45.14 -4.99 -34.60
CA LEU A 144 -45.12 -3.59 -35.02
C LEU A 144 -45.41 -3.46 -36.52
N ALA A 145 -44.77 -4.31 -37.35
CA ALA A 145 -44.99 -4.31 -38.78
C ALA A 145 -46.47 -4.59 -39.13
N ASN A 146 -47.07 -5.61 -38.50
CA ASN A 146 -48.49 -5.95 -38.70
C ASN A 146 -49.43 -4.79 -38.29
N LEU A 147 -49.13 -4.15 -37.14
CA LEU A 147 -49.90 -2.97 -36.70
C LEU A 147 -49.78 -1.79 -37.65
N ARG A 148 -48.62 -1.53 -38.22
CA ARG A 148 -48.40 -0.48 -39.23
C ARG A 148 -49.20 -0.75 -40.53
N VAL A 149 -49.20 -2.00 -41.00
CA VAL A 149 -49.99 -2.41 -42.17
C VAL A 149 -51.49 -2.22 -41.89
N ALA A 150 -52.00 -2.66 -40.76
CA ALA A 150 -53.37 -2.47 -40.34
C ALA A 150 -53.74 -0.98 -40.22
N GLN A 151 -52.84 -0.15 -39.72
CA GLN A 151 -53.06 1.30 -39.63
C GLN A 151 -53.19 1.92 -41.02
N GLU A 152 -52.35 1.57 -41.97
CA GLU A 152 -52.41 2.15 -43.32
C GLU A 152 -53.68 1.71 -44.05
N ALA A 153 -54.13 0.46 -43.88
CA ALA A 153 -55.40 -0.01 -44.40
C ALA A 153 -56.58 0.80 -43.83
N SER A 154 -56.67 0.96 -42.50
CA SER A 154 -57.73 1.74 -41.87
C SER A 154 -57.69 3.21 -42.29
N ARG A 155 -56.50 3.81 -42.41
CA ARG A 155 -56.39 5.20 -42.90
C ARG A 155 -56.90 5.35 -44.30
N THR A 156 -56.62 4.41 -45.19
CA THR A 156 -57.12 4.41 -46.55
C THR A 156 -58.65 4.31 -46.59
N ASP A 157 -59.27 3.46 -45.74
CA ASP A 157 -60.69 3.28 -45.62
C ASP A 157 -61.36 4.51 -45.04
N HIS A 158 -60.83 5.17 -44.05
CA HIS A 158 -61.38 6.46 -43.55
C HIS A 158 -61.30 7.57 -44.61
N GLN A 159 -60.18 7.64 -45.37
CA GLN A 159 -60.06 8.63 -46.46
C GLN A 159 -61.13 8.44 -47.51
N ARG A 160 -61.43 7.18 -47.89
CA ARG A 160 -62.52 6.88 -48.83
C ARG A 160 -63.87 7.31 -48.28
N ARG A 161 -64.24 6.91 -47.05
CA ARG A 161 -65.46 7.29 -46.37
C ARG A 161 -65.66 8.81 -46.27
N LEU A 162 -64.60 9.53 -45.90
CA LEU A 162 -64.59 10.98 -45.82
C LEU A 162 -64.88 11.60 -47.20
N ALA A 163 -64.23 11.12 -48.26
CA ALA A 163 -64.51 11.61 -49.62
C ALA A 163 -65.95 11.38 -50.05
N ASP A 164 -66.50 10.20 -49.73
CA ASP A 164 -67.90 9.88 -50.04
C ASP A 164 -68.86 10.77 -49.26
N LEU A 165 -68.67 11.02 -48.00
CA LEU A 165 -69.50 11.90 -47.17
C LEU A 165 -69.35 13.37 -47.54
N GLU A 166 -68.16 13.83 -47.89
CA GLU A 166 -67.96 15.20 -48.43
C GLU A 166 -68.72 15.41 -49.72
N PHE A 167 -68.67 14.42 -50.63
CA PHE A 167 -69.44 14.46 -51.85
C PHE A 167 -70.95 14.46 -51.56
N ALA A 168 -71.45 13.61 -50.67
CA ALA A 168 -72.88 13.57 -50.29
C ALA A 168 -73.34 14.88 -49.63
N LEU A 169 -72.54 15.48 -48.78
CA LEU A 169 -72.79 16.77 -48.16
C LEU A 169 -72.92 17.89 -49.22
N GLU A 170 -72.00 17.93 -50.19
CA GLU A 170 -72.03 18.93 -51.26
C GLU A 170 -73.24 18.76 -52.15
N GLN A 171 -73.65 17.53 -52.44
CA GLN A 171 -74.93 17.23 -53.14
C GLN A 171 -76.15 17.74 -52.38
N ALA A 172 -76.23 17.43 -51.06
CA ALA A 172 -77.36 17.89 -50.22
C ALA A 172 -77.36 19.42 -50.09
N ARG A 173 -76.18 20.06 -49.99
CA ARG A 173 -76.08 21.54 -49.96
C ARG A 173 -76.61 22.20 -51.25
N LYS A 174 -76.21 21.68 -52.43
CA LYS A 174 -76.66 22.16 -53.71
C LYS A 174 -78.17 21.96 -53.87
N GLN A 175 -78.76 20.83 -53.43
CA GLN A 175 -80.14 20.54 -53.45
C GLN A 175 -80.98 21.50 -52.56
N HIS A 176 -80.51 21.70 -51.30
CA HIS A 176 -81.16 22.64 -50.38
C HIS A 176 -81.09 24.07 -50.90
N ALA A 177 -79.95 24.52 -51.46
CA ALA A 177 -79.87 25.86 -52.06
C ALA A 177 -80.82 26.07 -53.24
N ARG A 178 -81.02 25.06 -54.13
CA ARG A 178 -82.02 25.08 -55.19
C ARG A 178 -83.42 25.15 -54.63
N ASN A 179 -83.74 24.30 -53.64
CA ASN A 179 -85.07 24.26 -53.01
C ASN A 179 -85.41 25.59 -52.30
N ALA A 180 -84.45 26.22 -51.62
CA ALA A 180 -84.56 27.51 -50.96
C ALA A 180 -84.87 28.61 -51.98
N GLY A 181 -84.22 28.62 -53.17
CA GLY A 181 -84.48 29.55 -54.25
C GLY A 181 -85.89 29.37 -54.89
N LEU A 182 -86.40 28.13 -54.99
CA LEU A 182 -87.72 27.81 -55.47
C LEU A 182 -88.81 28.16 -54.45
N ALA A 183 -88.58 27.87 -53.18
CA ALA A 183 -89.51 28.22 -52.09
C ALA A 183 -89.72 29.74 -51.96
N ALA A 184 -88.62 30.52 -52.06
CA ALA A 184 -88.66 31.98 -52.04
C ALA A 184 -89.50 32.60 -53.18
N ARG A 185 -89.66 31.82 -54.26
CA ARG A 185 -90.50 32.21 -55.42
C ARG A 185 -91.87 31.59 -55.37
N GLY A 186 -92.27 30.85 -54.32
CA GLY A 186 -93.57 30.22 -54.16
C GLY A 186 -93.76 28.92 -54.94
N PHE A 187 -92.72 28.32 -55.56
CA PHE A 187 -92.79 27.11 -56.37
C PHE A 187 -92.52 25.80 -55.57
N LEU A 188 -92.25 25.90 -54.27
CA LEU A 188 -91.96 24.73 -53.41
C LEU A 188 -92.70 24.89 -52.08
N SER A 189 -93.20 23.78 -51.50
CA SER A 189 -93.85 23.77 -50.17
C SER A 189 -92.82 23.94 -49.03
N ALA A 190 -93.26 24.49 -47.90
CA ALA A 190 -92.42 24.62 -46.71
C ALA A 190 -91.88 23.26 -46.20
N ALA A 191 -92.71 22.21 -46.25
CA ALA A 191 -92.33 20.86 -45.85
C ALA A 191 -91.22 20.30 -46.73
N ALA A 192 -91.23 20.52 -48.06
CA ALA A 192 -90.15 20.05 -48.96
C ALA A 192 -88.88 20.84 -48.80
N LEU A 193 -88.91 22.11 -48.34
CA LEU A 193 -87.75 22.88 -47.96
C LEU A 193 -87.12 22.33 -46.65
N GLU A 194 -87.99 22.04 -45.65
CA GLU A 194 -87.63 21.47 -44.38
C GLU A 194 -86.97 20.09 -44.57
N ASP A 195 -87.54 19.19 -45.37
CA ASP A 195 -86.93 17.90 -45.70
C ASP A 195 -85.51 18.03 -46.29
N SER A 196 -85.28 19.03 -47.14
CA SER A 196 -83.97 19.28 -47.73
C SER A 196 -82.97 19.88 -46.71
N ALA A 197 -83.46 20.68 -45.75
CA ALA A 197 -82.66 21.20 -44.65
C ALA A 197 -82.20 20.06 -43.67
N ASP A 198 -83.17 19.18 -43.33
CA ASP A 198 -82.88 18.03 -42.45
C ASP A 198 -81.88 17.07 -43.08
N LYS A 199 -82.05 16.84 -44.40
CA LYS A 199 -81.08 16.01 -45.14
C LYS A 199 -79.65 16.61 -45.15
N LEU A 200 -79.55 17.95 -45.36
CA LEU A 200 -78.33 18.67 -45.29
C LEU A 200 -77.69 18.56 -43.86
N ALA A 201 -78.54 18.79 -42.85
CA ALA A 201 -78.10 18.67 -41.44
C ALA A 201 -77.65 17.24 -41.08
N GLN A 202 -78.32 16.20 -41.60
CA GLN A 202 -77.98 14.82 -41.44
C GLN A 202 -76.61 14.52 -42.07
N GLN A 203 -76.33 14.90 -43.31
CA GLN A 203 -75.05 14.66 -44.00
C GLN A 203 -73.92 15.41 -43.29
N ARG A 204 -74.22 16.60 -42.79
CA ARG A 204 -73.19 17.36 -42.01
C ARG A 204 -72.81 16.62 -40.73
N ARG A 205 -73.79 16.11 -39.97
CA ARG A 205 -73.53 15.34 -38.76
C ARG A 205 -72.72 14.06 -39.07
N LEU A 206 -73.11 13.32 -40.12
CA LEU A 206 -72.37 12.10 -40.50
C LEU A 206 -70.89 12.36 -40.86
N LEU A 207 -70.62 13.48 -41.55
CA LEU A 207 -69.25 13.88 -41.87
C LEU A 207 -68.49 14.30 -40.63
N ASP A 208 -69.10 15.07 -39.72
CA ASP A 208 -68.48 15.50 -38.47
C ASP A 208 -68.23 14.31 -37.56
N ASP A 209 -69.17 13.35 -37.47
CA ASP A 209 -68.95 12.08 -36.67
C ASP A 209 -67.81 11.23 -37.22
N GLU A 210 -67.72 11.06 -38.57
CA GLU A 210 -66.59 10.30 -39.17
C GLU A 210 -65.30 11.01 -38.96
N ARG A 211 -65.19 12.34 -39.03
CA ARG A 211 -63.99 13.12 -38.77
C ARG A 211 -63.56 12.99 -37.33
N HIS A 212 -64.49 13.09 -36.38
CA HIS A 212 -64.17 12.91 -34.95
C HIS A 212 -63.77 11.47 -34.63
N GLY A 213 -64.47 10.50 -35.18
CA GLY A 213 -64.16 9.08 -35.00
C GLY A 213 -62.79 8.72 -35.52
N SER A 214 -62.48 9.13 -36.77
CA SER A 214 -61.13 8.84 -37.36
C SER A 214 -59.97 9.54 -36.61
N ALA A 215 -60.21 10.79 -36.17
CA ALA A 215 -59.20 11.51 -35.39
C ALA A 215 -58.92 10.83 -34.03
N THR A 216 -59.98 10.36 -33.35
CA THR A 216 -59.82 9.63 -32.07
C THR A 216 -59.14 8.30 -32.27
N GLU A 217 -59.48 7.54 -33.27
CA GLU A 217 -58.87 6.28 -33.62
C GLU A 217 -57.39 6.47 -33.98
N GLU A 218 -57.05 7.49 -34.75
CA GLU A 218 -55.66 7.82 -35.09
C GLU A 218 -54.85 8.21 -33.87
N GLN A 219 -55.40 8.94 -32.91
CA GLN A 219 -54.77 9.31 -31.67
C GLN A 219 -54.47 8.07 -30.81
N VAL A 220 -55.43 7.19 -30.61
CA VAL A 220 -55.23 5.92 -29.84
C VAL A 220 -54.19 5.06 -30.50
N ARG A 221 -54.25 4.90 -31.82
CA ARG A 221 -53.24 4.11 -32.57
C ARG A 221 -51.84 4.68 -32.46
N ARG A 222 -51.68 5.99 -32.58
CA ARG A 222 -50.36 6.65 -32.37
C ARG A 222 -49.83 6.35 -30.99
N GLN A 223 -50.67 6.41 -29.97
CA GLN A 223 -50.25 6.09 -28.59
C GLN A 223 -49.82 4.64 -28.44
N VAL A 224 -50.54 3.68 -29.01
CA VAL A 224 -50.18 2.25 -29.01
C VAL A 224 -48.86 1.99 -29.74
N LEU A 225 -48.67 2.62 -30.91
CA LEU A 225 -47.43 2.51 -31.67
C LEU A 225 -46.23 3.05 -30.88
N GLN A 226 -46.36 4.22 -30.26
CA GLN A 226 -45.32 4.79 -29.41
C GLN A 226 -44.97 3.87 -28.22
N GLN A 227 -45.97 3.24 -27.62
CA GLN A 227 -45.76 2.29 -26.53
C GLN A 227 -45.00 1.04 -27.01
N ILE A 228 -45.34 0.49 -28.17
CA ILE A 228 -44.64 -0.68 -28.74
C ILE A 228 -43.24 -0.30 -29.15
N GLU A 229 -43.00 0.85 -29.75
CA GLU A 229 -41.67 1.35 -30.09
C GLU A 229 -40.81 1.51 -28.83
N GLY A 230 -41.40 2.00 -27.73
CA GLY A 230 -40.72 2.04 -26.42
C GLY A 230 -40.31 0.65 -25.89
N VAL A 231 -41.22 -0.34 -26.02
CA VAL A 231 -40.92 -1.74 -25.64
C VAL A 231 -39.78 -2.30 -26.51
N ILE A 232 -39.83 -2.07 -27.82
CA ILE A 232 -38.76 -2.52 -28.75
C ILE A 232 -37.43 -1.87 -28.40
N ALA A 233 -37.38 -0.59 -28.06
CA ALA A 233 -36.17 0.09 -27.63
C ALA A 233 -35.60 -0.53 -26.32
N GLY A 234 -36.46 -0.87 -25.37
CA GLY A 234 -36.09 -1.59 -24.14
C GLY A 234 -35.51 -2.98 -24.42
N LEU A 235 -36.17 -3.75 -25.29
CA LEU A 235 -35.67 -5.07 -25.72
C LEU A 235 -34.35 -4.97 -26.45
N GLN A 236 -34.15 -3.97 -27.29
CA GLN A 236 -32.90 -3.72 -27.99
C GLN A 236 -31.76 -3.42 -27.00
N ALA A 237 -32.04 -2.61 -25.95
CA ALA A 237 -31.06 -2.36 -24.88
C ALA A 237 -30.71 -3.64 -24.09
N GLY A 238 -31.74 -4.44 -23.77
CA GLY A 238 -31.54 -5.75 -23.12
C GLY A 238 -30.73 -6.72 -23.97
N LEU A 239 -30.96 -6.77 -25.29
CA LEU A 239 -30.24 -7.59 -26.24
C LEU A 239 -28.76 -7.16 -26.30
N LYS A 240 -28.45 -5.86 -26.28
CA LYS A 240 -27.06 -5.36 -26.21
C LYS A 240 -26.35 -5.85 -24.94
N LEU A 241 -27.05 -5.87 -23.81
CA LEU A 241 -26.48 -6.35 -22.55
C LEU A 241 -26.18 -7.85 -22.61
N VAL A 242 -27.10 -8.66 -23.12
CA VAL A 242 -26.87 -10.11 -23.27
C VAL A 242 -25.77 -10.40 -24.29
N ASN A 243 -25.67 -9.65 -25.38
CA ASN A 243 -24.53 -9.77 -26.30
C ASN A 243 -23.20 -9.46 -25.59
N ALA A 244 -23.14 -8.43 -24.75
CA ALA A 244 -21.92 -8.11 -23.99
C ALA A 244 -21.51 -9.26 -23.04
N THR A 245 -22.47 -10.00 -22.45
CA THR A 245 -22.13 -11.18 -21.63
C THR A 245 -21.59 -12.34 -22.47
N VAL A 246 -22.10 -12.53 -23.68
CA VAL A 246 -21.55 -13.53 -24.64
C VAL A 246 -20.17 -13.11 -25.13
N ASP A 247 -19.98 -11.83 -25.44
CA ASP A 247 -18.66 -11.30 -25.84
C ASP A 247 -17.63 -11.41 -24.72
N ALA A 248 -18.04 -11.31 -23.44
CA ALA A 248 -17.20 -11.48 -22.28
C ALA A 248 -16.66 -12.94 -22.11
N LEU A 249 -17.27 -13.93 -22.80
CA LEU A 249 -16.73 -15.28 -22.86
C LEU A 249 -15.39 -15.35 -23.63
N ALA A 250 -15.12 -14.37 -24.51
CA ALA A 250 -13.83 -14.18 -25.14
C ALA A 250 -13.01 -13.19 -24.29
N VAL A 251 -12.28 -13.71 -23.30
CA VAL A 251 -11.54 -12.90 -22.33
C VAL A 251 -10.32 -12.28 -22.97
N ARG A 252 -10.23 -10.97 -22.94
CA ARG A 252 -9.20 -10.17 -23.57
C ARG A 252 -8.38 -9.39 -22.56
N ALA A 253 -7.13 -9.07 -22.93
CA ALA A 253 -6.23 -8.25 -22.12
C ALA A 253 -6.79 -6.81 -21.96
N PRO A 254 -7.05 -6.33 -20.73
CA PRO A 254 -7.54 -4.97 -20.50
C PRO A 254 -6.47 -3.89 -20.73
N ALA A 255 -5.18 -4.27 -20.68
CA ALA A 255 -4.05 -3.40 -20.93
C ALA A 255 -2.89 -4.18 -21.56
N ALA A 256 -1.92 -3.44 -22.11
CA ALA A 256 -0.66 -4.03 -22.55
C ALA A 256 0.25 -4.32 -21.34
N GLY A 257 0.98 -5.44 -21.38
CA GLY A 257 1.90 -5.84 -20.32
C GLY A 257 2.41 -7.26 -20.48
N VAL A 258 2.92 -7.82 -19.39
CA VAL A 258 3.33 -9.23 -19.30
C VAL A 258 2.32 -9.99 -18.44
N LEU A 259 1.80 -11.07 -19.00
CA LEU A 259 0.86 -11.94 -18.30
C LEU A 259 1.62 -12.75 -17.24
N THR A 260 1.19 -12.70 -15.98
CA THR A 260 1.90 -13.32 -14.86
C THR A 260 0.94 -14.08 -13.95
N GLY A 261 1.34 -15.29 -13.55
CA GLY A 261 0.54 -16.16 -12.71
C GLY A 261 -0.69 -16.73 -13.43
N PHE A 262 -0.66 -16.76 -14.74
CA PHE A 262 -1.73 -17.26 -15.59
C PHE A 262 -1.57 -18.77 -15.80
N ARG A 263 -2.44 -19.54 -15.13
CA ARG A 263 -2.40 -21.01 -15.18
C ARG A 263 -3.82 -21.53 -15.42
N LEU A 264 -4.18 -21.60 -16.68
CA LEU A 264 -5.50 -22.04 -17.10
C LEU A 264 -5.35 -23.21 -18.07
N LEU A 265 -6.18 -24.24 -17.88
CA LEU A 265 -6.16 -25.45 -18.72
C LEU A 265 -7.44 -25.57 -19.53
N VAL A 266 -7.31 -26.04 -20.78
CA VAL A 266 -8.47 -26.37 -21.60
C VAL A 266 -9.31 -27.43 -20.92
N GLY A 267 -10.62 -27.19 -20.84
CA GLY A 267 -11.57 -28.06 -20.18
C GLY A 267 -11.83 -27.72 -18.70
N GLU A 268 -11.05 -26.82 -18.11
CA GLU A 268 -11.27 -26.31 -16.74
C GLU A 268 -12.55 -25.48 -16.69
N THR A 269 -13.22 -25.50 -15.54
CA THR A 269 -14.40 -24.66 -15.29
C THR A 269 -14.00 -23.40 -14.51
N VAL A 270 -14.26 -22.25 -15.08
CA VAL A 270 -14.02 -20.93 -14.49
C VAL A 270 -15.31 -20.40 -13.89
N ARG A 271 -15.21 -19.77 -12.72
CA ARG A 271 -16.31 -19.11 -12.01
C ARG A 271 -16.17 -17.60 -12.09
N PRO A 272 -17.26 -16.83 -11.91
CA PRO A 272 -17.18 -15.40 -11.75
C PRO A 272 -16.26 -15.03 -10.59
N ASP A 273 -15.53 -13.91 -10.70
CA ASP A 273 -14.57 -13.40 -9.72
C ASP A 273 -13.38 -14.35 -9.42
N GLN A 274 -13.24 -15.43 -10.18
CA GLN A 274 -12.05 -16.30 -10.08
C GLN A 274 -10.84 -15.56 -10.64
N ARG A 275 -9.83 -15.41 -9.79
CA ARG A 275 -8.54 -14.83 -10.20
C ARG A 275 -7.81 -15.78 -11.14
N LEU A 276 -7.51 -15.31 -12.33
CA LEU A 276 -6.88 -16.10 -13.39
C LEU A 276 -5.40 -15.75 -13.58
N GLY A 277 -4.99 -14.57 -13.14
CA GLY A 277 -3.64 -14.07 -13.25
C GLY A 277 -3.58 -12.57 -13.06
N ARG A 278 -2.55 -11.94 -13.59
CA ARG A 278 -2.40 -10.49 -13.64
C ARG A 278 -1.59 -10.07 -14.87
N ILE A 279 -1.77 -8.83 -15.28
CA ILE A 279 -0.96 -8.21 -16.33
C ILE A 279 -0.09 -7.15 -15.66
N ASP A 280 1.21 -7.37 -15.70
CA ASP A 280 2.23 -6.54 -15.07
C ASP A 280 2.84 -5.57 -16.08
N ASP A 281 3.08 -4.32 -15.67
CA ASP A 281 3.85 -3.35 -16.46
C ASP A 281 5.33 -3.79 -16.46
N PRO A 282 5.90 -4.16 -17.60
CA PRO A 282 7.29 -4.65 -17.66
C PRO A 282 8.34 -3.53 -17.63
N GLN A 283 7.92 -2.27 -17.69
CA GLN A 283 8.83 -1.15 -17.88
C GLN A 283 9.12 -0.39 -16.59
N ARG A 284 8.21 -0.39 -15.62
CA ARG A 284 8.34 0.38 -14.39
C ARG A 284 8.13 -0.46 -13.15
N PHE A 285 9.06 -0.30 -12.22
CA PHE A 285 9.05 -1.03 -10.96
C PHE A 285 8.96 -0.09 -9.77
N LYS A 286 8.38 -0.59 -8.70
CA LYS A 286 8.48 -0.07 -7.34
C LYS A 286 9.22 -1.09 -6.49
N LEU A 287 9.76 -0.65 -5.38
CA LEU A 287 10.39 -1.53 -4.40
C LEU A 287 9.52 -1.59 -3.13
N SER A 288 9.20 -2.78 -2.70
CA SER A 288 8.49 -3.05 -1.45
C SER A 288 9.44 -3.64 -0.43
N ALA A 289 9.59 -3.00 0.73
CA ALA A 289 10.49 -3.42 1.79
C ALA A 289 9.78 -3.57 3.13
N GLN A 290 10.23 -4.55 3.92
CA GLN A 290 9.85 -4.72 5.31
C GLN A 290 10.87 -4.01 6.19
N VAL A 291 10.45 -2.97 6.91
CA VAL A 291 11.30 -2.15 7.78
C VAL A 291 10.93 -2.45 9.24
N ASP A 292 11.95 -2.52 10.11
CA ASP A 292 11.75 -2.76 11.55
C ASP A 292 10.93 -1.62 12.19
N GLU A 293 10.01 -1.96 13.12
CA GLU A 293 9.12 -1.01 13.77
C GLU A 293 9.85 0.11 14.52
N PHE A 294 11.09 -0.13 14.94
CA PHE A 294 11.95 0.87 15.57
C PHE A 294 12.07 2.15 14.72
N TYR A 295 12.02 2.01 13.40
CA TYR A 295 12.15 3.13 12.46
C TYR A 295 10.83 3.78 12.08
N LEU A 296 9.68 3.28 12.58
CA LEU A 296 8.35 3.75 12.17
C LEU A 296 8.15 5.27 12.36
N SER A 297 8.64 5.82 13.47
CA SER A 297 8.56 7.25 13.76
C SER A 297 9.50 8.13 12.90
N ARG A 298 10.49 7.51 12.25
CA ARG A 298 11.54 8.20 11.50
C ARG A 298 11.37 8.09 9.98
N VAL A 299 10.71 7.04 9.53
CA VAL A 299 10.42 6.84 8.10
C VAL A 299 9.15 7.59 7.74
N THR A 300 9.29 8.57 6.85
CA THR A 300 8.18 9.40 6.37
C THR A 300 8.06 9.34 4.85
N THR A 301 6.88 9.64 4.34
CA THR A 301 6.65 9.75 2.89
C THR A 301 7.52 10.86 2.31
N GLY A 302 8.13 10.60 1.17
CA GLY A 302 9.07 11.52 0.54
C GLY A 302 10.53 11.32 0.93
N LEU A 303 10.83 10.45 1.91
CA LEU A 303 12.18 10.18 2.37
C LEU A 303 13.06 9.70 1.20
N PRO A 304 14.23 10.32 0.98
CA PRO A 304 15.12 9.94 -0.09
C PRO A 304 15.84 8.63 0.23
N GLY A 305 16.21 7.92 -0.81
CA GLY A 305 17.02 6.71 -0.72
C GLY A 305 17.69 6.41 -2.05
N HIS A 306 18.42 5.32 -2.12
CA HIS A 306 19.01 4.84 -3.35
C HIS A 306 19.23 3.32 -3.31
N VAL A 307 19.30 2.72 -4.49
CA VAL A 307 19.79 1.35 -4.70
C VAL A 307 21.07 1.43 -5.49
N ILE A 308 22.04 0.62 -5.14
CA ILE A 308 23.26 0.48 -5.93
C ILE A 308 23.21 -0.85 -6.66
N GLN A 309 23.25 -0.80 -8.00
CA GLN A 309 23.36 -1.98 -8.84
C GLN A 309 24.46 -1.76 -9.87
N ASP A 310 25.37 -2.73 -10.00
CA ASP A 310 26.50 -2.68 -10.94
C ASP A 310 27.35 -1.39 -10.80
N GLY A 311 27.51 -0.88 -9.56
CA GLY A 311 28.28 0.34 -9.27
C GLY A 311 27.52 1.65 -9.55
N THR A 312 26.31 1.59 -10.09
CA THR A 312 25.47 2.76 -10.35
C THR A 312 24.42 2.93 -9.27
N ALA A 313 24.29 4.16 -8.76
CA ALA A 313 23.28 4.50 -7.77
C ALA A 313 21.98 5.00 -8.46
N TYR A 314 20.88 4.35 -8.17
CA TYR A 314 19.55 4.71 -8.65
C TYR A 314 18.76 5.35 -7.52
N PRO A 315 18.38 6.63 -7.63
CA PRO A 315 17.68 7.33 -6.56
C PRO A 315 16.25 6.83 -6.39
N LEU A 316 15.85 6.73 -5.14
CA LEU A 316 14.54 6.28 -4.69
C LEU A 316 13.89 7.33 -3.81
N ARG A 317 12.59 7.22 -3.66
CA ARG A 317 11.82 7.95 -2.67
C ARG A 317 10.77 7.04 -2.04
N ALA A 318 10.62 7.10 -0.72
CA ALA A 318 9.52 6.46 -0.03
C ALA A 318 8.19 7.07 -0.51
N ALA A 319 7.37 6.29 -1.21
CA ALA A 319 6.11 6.74 -1.79
C ALA A 319 4.94 6.49 -0.85
N THR A 320 4.87 5.28 -0.28
CA THR A 320 3.78 4.86 0.60
C THR A 320 4.34 4.12 1.79
N ILE A 321 3.79 4.41 2.97
CA ILE A 321 4.11 3.73 4.21
C ILE A 321 2.84 3.08 4.72
N TYR A 322 2.90 1.77 4.95
CA TYR A 322 1.82 1.01 5.57
C TYR A 322 2.14 0.83 7.06
N PRO A 323 1.53 1.62 7.94
CA PRO A 323 1.94 1.66 9.35
C PRO A 323 1.50 0.44 10.15
N GLN A 324 0.80 -0.51 9.52
CA GLN A 324 0.40 -1.75 10.16
C GLN A 324 1.64 -2.62 10.42
N VAL A 325 1.98 -2.76 11.70
CA VAL A 325 3.09 -3.63 12.12
C VAL A 325 2.63 -5.08 12.15
N LYS A 326 3.40 -5.95 11.49
CA LYS A 326 3.28 -7.41 11.53
C LYS A 326 4.67 -7.99 11.81
N ASP A 327 4.77 -8.87 12.79
CA ASP A 327 6.03 -9.51 13.19
C ASP A 327 7.17 -8.49 13.46
N GLY A 328 6.83 -7.36 14.12
CA GLY A 328 7.78 -6.29 14.43
C GLY A 328 8.25 -5.46 13.23
N ARG A 329 7.54 -5.52 12.09
CA ARG A 329 7.92 -4.82 10.85
C ARG A 329 6.72 -4.15 10.20
N PHE A 330 6.98 -3.06 9.49
CA PHE A 330 6.02 -2.36 8.66
C PHE A 330 6.49 -2.29 7.21
N THR A 331 5.57 -2.10 6.28
CA THR A 331 5.88 -2.09 4.85
C THR A 331 6.09 -0.67 4.34
N VAL A 332 7.14 -0.48 3.56
CA VAL A 332 7.45 0.77 2.84
C VAL A 332 7.54 0.47 1.36
N GLU A 333 6.77 1.20 0.56
CA GLU A 333 6.90 1.20 -0.89
C GLU A 333 7.72 2.41 -1.33
N MET A 334 8.70 2.14 -2.18
CA MET A 334 9.61 3.13 -2.74
C MET A 334 9.50 3.14 -4.25
N VAL A 335 9.62 4.31 -4.84
CA VAL A 335 9.62 4.49 -6.30
C VAL A 335 10.92 5.11 -6.75
N PHE A 336 11.38 4.73 -7.93
CA PHE A 336 12.52 5.37 -8.57
C PHE A 336 12.16 6.77 -9.02
N THR A 337 13.04 7.74 -8.79
CA THR A 337 12.79 9.16 -9.11
C THR A 337 13.50 9.62 -10.37
N ASP A 338 14.67 9.07 -10.65
CA ASP A 338 15.48 9.45 -11.81
C ASP A 338 16.13 8.18 -12.39
N GLY A 339 15.39 7.53 -13.29
CA GLY A 339 15.78 6.25 -13.87
C GLY A 339 15.72 5.07 -12.91
N GLN A 340 15.73 3.91 -13.45
CA GLN A 340 15.78 2.63 -12.72
C GLN A 340 16.82 1.73 -13.38
N PRO A 341 17.31 0.68 -12.71
CA PRO A 341 18.21 -0.28 -13.33
C PRO A 341 17.65 -0.84 -14.64
N PRO A 342 18.45 -0.98 -15.68
CA PRO A 342 17.98 -1.41 -17.01
C PRO A 342 17.44 -2.84 -17.00
N VAL A 343 17.93 -3.67 -16.09
CA VAL A 343 17.49 -5.06 -15.91
C VAL A 343 16.99 -5.23 -14.50
N ILE A 344 15.68 -5.26 -14.36
CA ILE A 344 14.97 -5.58 -13.11
C ILE A 344 13.95 -6.67 -13.43
N SER A 345 13.89 -7.69 -12.57
CA SER A 345 12.89 -8.75 -12.67
C SER A 345 11.87 -8.65 -11.53
N PRO A 346 10.59 -8.93 -11.80
CA PRO A 346 9.58 -9.03 -10.73
C PRO A 346 10.03 -10.03 -9.65
N GLY A 347 9.92 -9.62 -8.39
CA GLY A 347 10.34 -10.43 -7.24
C GLY A 347 11.83 -10.38 -6.92
N GLN A 348 12.66 -9.72 -7.74
CA GLN A 348 14.08 -9.55 -7.47
C GLN A 348 14.29 -8.79 -6.15
N GLY A 349 15.20 -9.31 -5.32
CA GLY A 349 15.63 -8.65 -4.08
C GLY A 349 16.74 -7.65 -4.34
N LEU A 350 16.55 -6.41 -3.90
CA LEU A 350 17.53 -5.33 -3.98
C LEU A 350 17.74 -4.71 -2.60
N ASP A 351 18.98 -4.31 -2.30
CA ASP A 351 19.30 -3.63 -1.05
C ASP A 351 19.10 -2.12 -1.25
N ALA A 352 18.01 -1.60 -0.67
CA ALA A 352 17.69 -0.19 -0.71
C ALA A 352 18.24 0.51 0.54
N ARG A 353 18.91 1.65 0.34
CA ARG A 353 19.41 2.51 1.42
C ARG A 353 18.47 3.69 1.56
N LEU A 354 17.80 3.81 2.70
CA LEU A 354 16.94 4.93 3.03
C LEU A 354 17.69 5.90 3.93
N THR A 355 17.70 7.17 3.57
CA THR A 355 18.39 8.23 4.32
C THR A 355 17.42 8.83 5.33
N LEU A 356 17.63 8.54 6.63
CA LEU A 356 16.74 8.94 7.73
C LEU A 356 16.94 10.37 8.23
N GLY A 357 18.02 11.02 7.84
CA GLY A 357 18.36 12.36 8.29
C GLY A 357 19.40 13.03 7.40
N GLU A 358 19.56 14.33 7.56
CA GLU A 358 20.55 15.08 6.80
C GLU A 358 21.97 14.61 7.14
N PRO A 359 22.87 14.49 6.14
CA PRO A 359 24.28 14.22 6.37
C PRO A 359 24.89 15.31 7.25
N ALA A 360 25.54 14.91 8.34
CA ALA A 360 26.17 15.85 9.28
C ALA A 360 27.66 15.60 9.41
N ARG A 361 28.46 16.67 9.55
CA ARG A 361 29.88 16.52 9.90
C ARG A 361 29.99 16.05 11.35
N ALA A 362 30.69 14.95 11.56
CA ALA A 362 30.88 14.34 12.87
C ALA A 362 32.23 13.64 12.99
N LEU A 363 32.64 13.35 14.22
CA LEU A 363 33.71 12.39 14.47
C LEU A 363 33.15 10.97 14.37
N LEU A 364 33.82 10.13 13.62
CA LEU A 364 33.33 8.79 13.27
C LEU A 364 34.29 7.71 13.78
N LEU A 365 33.68 6.63 14.24
CA LEU A 365 34.36 5.34 14.50
C LEU A 365 33.69 4.25 13.68
N PRO A 366 34.39 3.23 13.23
CA PRO A 366 33.79 2.04 12.63
C PRO A 366 32.82 1.36 13.59
N GLN A 367 31.71 0.85 13.06
CA GLN A 367 30.75 0.04 13.82
C GLN A 367 31.45 -1.23 14.35
N GLY A 368 31.17 -1.56 15.61
CA GLY A 368 31.73 -2.74 16.28
C GLY A 368 30.99 -3.07 17.57
N THR A 369 31.28 -4.26 18.12
CA THR A 369 30.64 -4.76 19.34
C THR A 369 30.96 -3.93 20.58
N TYR A 370 32.05 -3.15 20.56
CA TYR A 370 32.42 -2.22 21.63
C TYR A 370 31.32 -1.26 22.02
N ALA A 371 30.53 -0.81 21.03
CA ALA A 371 29.46 0.14 21.25
C ALA A 371 28.29 -0.46 22.06
N SER A 372 28.06 -1.77 21.90
CA SER A 372 27.06 -2.51 22.69
C SER A 372 27.60 -2.92 24.07
N ASP A 373 28.83 -3.43 24.12
CA ASP A 373 29.44 -3.94 25.35
C ASP A 373 29.71 -2.82 26.36
N GLY A 374 30.08 -1.62 25.88
CA GLY A 374 30.23 -0.41 26.70
C GLY A 374 28.94 0.32 27.03
N GLY A 375 27.79 -0.17 26.53
CA GLY A 375 26.51 0.53 26.66
C GLY A 375 26.54 1.94 26.03
N GLY A 376 27.47 2.21 25.13
CA GLY A 376 27.66 3.53 24.51
C GLY A 376 28.23 4.61 25.46
N ALA A 377 28.60 4.22 26.70
CA ALA A 377 28.99 5.18 27.74
C ALA A 377 30.50 5.31 27.90
N TRP A 378 31.29 4.36 27.42
CA TRP A 378 32.73 4.38 27.54
C TRP A 378 33.41 3.53 26.46
N VAL A 379 34.66 3.85 26.17
CA VAL A 379 35.51 3.09 25.24
C VAL A 379 36.95 2.99 25.80
N PHE A 380 37.78 2.05 25.26
CA PHE A 380 39.20 2.02 25.52
C PHE A 380 39.94 2.84 24.48
N VAL A 381 40.63 3.89 24.96
CA VAL A 381 41.46 4.78 24.13
C VAL A 381 42.90 4.32 24.29
N VAL A 382 43.56 4.03 23.18
CA VAL A 382 44.96 3.61 23.13
C VAL A 382 45.85 4.82 23.32
N ALA A 383 46.80 4.74 24.21
CA ALA A 383 47.76 5.79 24.42
C ALA A 383 48.72 5.94 23.23
N PRO A 384 49.37 7.12 23.04
CA PRO A 384 50.28 7.35 21.91
C PRO A 384 51.46 6.40 21.83
N ASP A 385 51.83 5.75 22.95
CA ASP A 385 52.90 4.74 23.04
C ASP A 385 52.48 3.37 22.45
N GLY A 386 51.17 3.17 22.18
CA GLY A 386 50.59 1.93 21.66
C GLY A 386 50.68 0.74 22.61
N ARG A 387 51.11 0.95 23.87
CA ARG A 387 51.34 -0.13 24.84
C ARG A 387 50.22 -0.30 25.85
N HIS A 388 49.43 0.69 26.07
CA HIS A 388 48.29 0.60 26.99
C HIS A 388 47.05 1.33 26.46
N ALA A 389 45.89 0.87 26.91
CA ALA A 389 44.64 1.53 26.65
C ALA A 389 43.89 1.82 27.94
N THR A 390 43.27 2.97 28.05
CA THR A 390 42.53 3.41 29.22
C THR A 390 41.06 3.56 28.91
N ARG A 391 40.21 3.15 29.86
CA ARG A 391 38.78 3.35 29.81
C ARG A 391 38.45 4.83 29.92
N ARG A 392 37.74 5.37 28.92
CA ARG A 392 37.35 6.78 28.89
C ARG A 392 35.85 6.88 28.68
N PRO A 393 35.13 7.70 29.46
CA PRO A 393 33.74 7.98 29.23
C PRO A 393 33.58 8.70 27.89
N VAL A 394 32.59 8.26 27.10
CA VAL A 394 32.25 8.85 25.80
C VAL A 394 30.75 8.95 25.67
N ARG A 395 30.30 9.77 24.75
CA ARG A 395 28.93 9.86 24.36
C ARG A 395 28.86 9.54 22.87
N LEU A 396 28.33 8.36 22.55
CA LEU A 396 28.06 7.94 21.18
C LEU A 396 26.71 8.45 20.74
N GLY A 397 26.62 8.83 19.48
CA GLY A 397 25.42 9.35 18.87
C GLY A 397 24.74 8.32 17.97
N ARG A 398 24.34 8.77 16.79
CA ARG A 398 23.70 7.94 15.77
C ARG A 398 24.65 6.88 15.25
N ARG A 399 24.10 5.77 14.80
CA ARG A 399 24.88 4.66 14.22
C ARG A 399 24.20 4.15 12.94
N ASN A 400 25.01 3.73 11.99
CA ASN A 400 24.58 3.00 10.80
C ASN A 400 25.37 1.67 10.71
N ASP A 401 25.22 0.93 9.63
CA ASP A 401 25.86 -0.39 9.47
C ASP A 401 27.39 -0.35 9.47
N THR A 402 28.01 0.78 9.20
CA THR A 402 29.46 0.91 9.04
C THR A 402 30.12 1.81 10.07
N GLN A 403 29.41 2.77 10.65
CA GLN A 403 29.97 3.84 11.45
C GLN A 403 29.09 4.21 12.65
N VAL A 404 29.76 4.74 13.68
CA VAL A 404 29.15 5.31 14.88
C VAL A 404 29.62 6.76 15.03
N GLU A 405 28.68 7.66 15.24
CA GLU A 405 28.94 9.08 15.53
C GLU A 405 29.45 9.23 16.96
N VAL A 406 30.50 10.03 17.15
CA VAL A 406 31.01 10.40 18.47
C VAL A 406 30.61 11.83 18.79
N LEU A 407 29.77 12.00 19.82
CA LEU A 407 29.26 13.30 20.25
C LEU A 407 30.24 14.04 21.18
N SER A 408 30.89 13.27 22.09
CA SER A 408 31.88 13.82 23.03
C SER A 408 32.75 12.74 23.64
N GLY A 409 33.91 13.14 24.22
CA GLY A 409 34.83 12.26 24.93
C GLY A 409 36.04 11.78 24.13
N LEU A 410 36.03 11.99 22.79
CA LEU A 410 37.14 11.65 21.92
C LEU A 410 37.52 12.83 21.02
N ALA A 411 38.80 12.88 20.66
CA ALA A 411 39.35 13.82 19.71
C ALA A 411 39.71 13.15 18.37
N ALA A 412 39.76 13.93 17.30
CA ALA A 412 40.20 13.45 16.00
C ALA A 412 41.65 12.96 16.09
N GLY A 413 41.95 11.79 15.52
CA GLY A 413 43.27 11.17 15.51
C GLY A 413 43.56 10.25 16.68
N GLU A 414 42.69 10.14 17.67
CA GLU A 414 42.82 9.15 18.74
C GLU A 414 42.53 7.75 18.24
N ASP A 415 43.31 6.78 18.73
CA ASP A 415 43.14 5.37 18.44
C ASP A 415 42.26 4.71 19.51
N VAL A 416 41.24 3.96 19.10
CA VAL A 416 40.22 3.35 19.97
C VAL A 416 40.11 1.88 19.64
N ILE A 417 39.95 1.05 20.67
CA ILE A 417 39.69 -0.39 20.49
C ILE A 417 38.21 -0.55 20.06
N VAL A 418 37.99 -1.10 18.87
CA VAL A 418 36.66 -1.29 18.28
C VAL A 418 36.21 -2.75 18.24
N SER A 419 36.97 -3.67 18.80
CA SER A 419 36.60 -5.07 19.06
C SER A 419 35.74 -5.18 20.32
N GLY A 420 35.20 -6.39 20.60
CA GLY A 420 34.40 -6.65 21.79
C GLY A 420 35.13 -6.47 23.10
N TYR A 421 34.44 -5.99 24.11
CA TYR A 421 34.97 -5.72 25.44
C TYR A 421 34.62 -6.82 26.46
N THR A 422 33.93 -7.84 26.07
CA THR A 422 33.44 -8.92 26.95
C THR A 422 34.60 -9.61 27.69
N ALA A 423 35.77 -9.77 27.04
CA ALA A 423 36.98 -10.37 27.64
C ALA A 423 37.70 -9.44 28.64
N PHE A 424 37.39 -8.15 28.65
CA PHE A 424 38.12 -7.16 29.46
C PHE A 424 37.47 -6.90 30.83
N GLY A 425 36.26 -7.41 31.04
CA GLY A 425 35.54 -7.31 32.30
C GLY A 425 35.40 -5.86 32.81
N LYS A 426 35.78 -5.61 34.07
CA LYS A 426 35.76 -4.30 34.70
C LYS A 426 37.09 -3.57 34.69
N ALA A 427 38.07 -4.01 33.86
CA ALA A 427 39.38 -3.39 33.82
C ALA A 427 39.29 -1.90 33.43
N GLU A 428 39.99 -1.04 34.15
CA GLU A 428 40.10 0.39 33.83
C GLU A 428 41.27 0.69 32.89
N ARG A 429 42.25 -0.22 32.86
CA ARG A 429 43.45 -0.12 32.03
C ARG A 429 43.81 -1.48 31.43
N LEU A 430 44.13 -1.48 30.16
CA LEU A 430 44.65 -2.64 29.44
C LEU A 430 46.12 -2.43 29.08
N GLU A 431 46.93 -3.47 29.16
CA GLU A 431 48.29 -3.49 28.66
C GLU A 431 48.32 -4.31 27.38
N LEU A 432 48.67 -3.65 26.27
CA LEU A 432 48.77 -4.25 24.97
C LEU A 432 50.14 -4.88 24.79
N THR A 433 50.20 -6.20 24.82
CA THR A 433 51.42 -6.96 24.56
C THR A 433 51.52 -7.31 23.08
N LYS A 434 52.76 -7.26 22.55
CA LYS A 434 53.02 -7.58 21.13
C LYS A 434 52.73 -9.04 20.81
#